data_a7aaa154d60e200766852a4569034cca
#
_entry.id   a7aaa154d60e200766852a4569034cca
#
_cell.length_a   1.000
_cell.length_b   1.000
_cell.length_c   1.000
_cell.angle_alpha   90.00
_cell.angle_beta   90.00
_cell.angle_gamma   90.00
#
_symmetry.space_group_name_H-M   'P 1'
#
loop_
_entity.id
_entity.type
_entity.pdbx_description
1 polymer ?
#
loop_
_entity_poly.entity_id
_entity_poly.type
_entity_poly.pdbx_seq_one_letter_code
_entity_poly.pdbx_strand_id
1 'polypeptide(L)'
;AGDLFINEGFTFDLAYTSVLKRAIRTLWIVLDKMDLMWIPVVRSWQLNERHYGALQGLDKAETAKKHSVEQVKIWRRSYETPPPALSDDDDRHPAKDRRYAQISAGDLPKAEALKHTVDRFIPFWSKEIVPTIKAGKRVLICAHGNSLRALVKHLDQVSDEEIVELNIPTGIPLVYELDENLKAIKNYY
;
A
#
# COMPACT_ATOMS: atom_id res chain seq x y z
N ALA A 1 -7.33 -1.83 15.31
CA ALA A 1 -7.28 -3.06 14.46
C ALA A 1 -7.10 -4.31 15.30
N GLY A 2 -6.00 -4.45 16.09
CA GLY A 2 -5.75 -5.67 16.86
C GLY A 2 -6.92 -6.11 17.73
N ASP A 3 -7.50 -5.20 18.51
CA ASP A 3 -8.67 -5.50 19.34
C ASP A 3 -9.91 -5.92 18.52
N LEU A 4 -10.11 -5.29 17.35
CA LEU A 4 -11.21 -5.67 16.46
C LEU A 4 -11.03 -7.11 15.95
N PHE A 5 -9.81 -7.47 15.52
CA PHE A 5 -9.53 -8.84 15.09
C PHE A 5 -9.78 -9.87 16.21
N ILE A 6 -9.35 -9.57 17.44
CA ILE A 6 -9.58 -10.46 18.58
C ILE A 6 -11.08 -10.62 18.87
N ASN A 7 -11.81 -9.51 18.92
CA ASN A 7 -13.23 -9.52 19.24
C ASN A 7 -14.06 -10.30 18.20
N GLU A 8 -13.65 -10.24 16.94
CA GLU A 8 -14.31 -10.95 15.83
C GLU A 8 -13.74 -12.38 15.61
N GLY A 9 -12.81 -12.83 16.44
CA GLY A 9 -12.23 -14.17 16.38
C GLY A 9 -11.27 -14.42 15.19
N PHE A 10 -10.71 -13.37 14.58
CA PHE A 10 -9.73 -13.51 13.52
C PHE A 10 -8.39 -14.01 14.04
N THR A 11 -7.70 -14.78 13.22
CA THR A 11 -6.29 -15.13 13.40
C THR A 11 -5.59 -15.22 12.03
N PHE A 12 -4.26 -15.17 12.03
CA PHE A 12 -3.46 -15.12 10.80
C PHE A 12 -2.31 -16.13 10.85
N ASP A 13 -1.92 -16.62 9.69
CA ASP A 13 -0.81 -17.58 9.50
C ASP A 13 0.44 -16.92 8.94
N LEU A 14 0.28 -15.76 8.29
CA LEU A 14 1.35 -14.99 7.65
C LEU A 14 0.94 -13.53 7.52
N ALA A 15 1.90 -12.63 7.64
CA ALA A 15 1.68 -11.21 7.38
C ALA A 15 2.60 -10.67 6.28
N TYR A 16 2.05 -9.77 5.47
CA TYR A 16 2.78 -8.96 4.49
C TYR A 16 2.77 -7.49 4.90
N THR A 17 3.89 -6.80 4.73
CA THR A 17 3.96 -5.37 4.99
C THR A 17 4.98 -4.68 4.08
N SER A 18 4.94 -3.35 4.05
CA SER A 18 5.91 -2.55 3.31
C SER A 18 7.25 -2.47 4.05
N VAL A 19 8.24 -1.80 3.42
CA VAL A 19 9.52 -1.46 4.06
C VAL A 19 9.49 -0.09 4.77
N LEU A 20 8.32 0.56 4.83
CA LEU A 20 8.17 1.85 5.52
C LEU A 20 7.84 1.66 7.00
N LYS A 21 8.59 2.34 7.85
CA LYS A 21 8.54 2.18 9.32
C LYS A 21 7.12 2.25 9.90
N ARG A 22 6.25 3.14 9.37
CA ARG A 22 4.90 3.32 9.90
C ARG A 22 4.02 2.07 9.72
N ALA A 23 4.10 1.39 8.56
CA ALA A 23 3.37 0.15 8.34
C ALA A 23 3.95 -1.00 9.17
N ILE A 24 5.28 -1.13 9.22
CA ILE A 24 5.96 -2.12 10.06
C ILE A 24 5.54 -1.95 11.53
N ARG A 25 5.54 -0.73 12.04
CA ARG A 25 5.15 -0.44 13.44
C ARG A 25 3.68 -0.77 13.69
N THR A 26 2.78 -0.42 12.76
CA THR A 26 1.38 -0.80 12.85
C THR A 26 1.23 -2.32 12.91
N LEU A 27 1.92 -3.05 12.03
CA LEU A 27 1.90 -4.50 12.04
C LEU A 27 2.42 -5.07 13.38
N TRP A 28 3.52 -4.57 13.91
CA TRP A 28 4.06 -5.01 15.20
C TRP A 28 3.05 -4.83 16.34
N ILE A 29 2.40 -3.67 16.39
CA ILE A 29 1.37 -3.40 17.42
C ILE A 29 0.17 -4.36 17.27
N VAL A 30 -0.25 -4.66 16.04
CA VAL A 30 -1.35 -5.59 15.77
C VAL A 30 -0.97 -7.02 16.20
N LEU A 31 0.21 -7.49 15.76
CA LEU A 31 0.67 -8.85 16.08
C LEU A 31 0.93 -9.04 17.60
N ASP A 32 1.52 -8.04 18.25
CA ASP A 32 1.72 -8.02 19.70
C ASP A 32 0.36 -8.13 20.43
N LYS A 33 -0.61 -7.32 20.04
CA LYS A 33 -1.95 -7.33 20.63
C LYS A 33 -2.68 -8.66 20.46
N MET A 34 -2.45 -9.36 19.35
CA MET A 34 -3.06 -10.64 19.00
C MET A 34 -2.28 -11.86 19.49
N ASP A 35 -1.14 -11.66 20.15
CA ASP A 35 -0.18 -12.74 20.52
C ASP A 35 0.27 -13.59 19.30
N LEU A 36 0.43 -12.91 18.16
CA LEU A 36 0.84 -13.50 16.87
C LEU A 36 2.22 -13.04 16.40
N MET A 37 3.10 -12.55 17.30
CA MET A 37 4.44 -12.07 16.96
C MET A 37 5.33 -13.14 16.32
N TRP A 38 4.99 -14.40 16.50
CA TRP A 38 5.73 -15.57 15.99
C TRP A 38 5.43 -15.92 14.53
N ILE A 39 4.34 -15.40 13.93
CA ILE A 39 4.02 -15.73 12.53
C ILE A 39 5.05 -15.12 11.56
N PRO A 40 5.29 -15.76 10.41
CA PRO A 40 6.17 -15.21 9.39
C PRO A 40 5.70 -13.84 8.90
N VAL A 41 6.65 -12.92 8.67
CA VAL A 41 6.40 -11.59 8.12
C VAL A 41 7.25 -11.36 6.88
N VAL A 42 6.61 -11.12 5.75
CA VAL A 42 7.26 -10.76 4.50
C VAL A 42 7.18 -9.24 4.29
N ARG A 43 8.34 -8.61 4.11
CA ARG A 43 8.43 -7.18 3.79
C ARG A 43 8.76 -7.00 2.33
N SER A 44 7.99 -6.12 1.66
CA SER A 44 8.23 -5.82 0.26
C SER A 44 8.02 -4.33 -0.03
N TRP A 45 8.93 -3.75 -0.85
CA TRP A 45 8.78 -2.37 -1.29
C TRP A 45 7.58 -2.19 -2.23
N GLN A 46 7.14 -3.24 -2.91
CA GLN A 46 5.94 -3.21 -3.74
C GLN A 46 4.66 -2.89 -2.93
N LEU A 47 4.71 -3.06 -1.59
CA LEU A 47 3.64 -2.66 -0.67
C LEU A 47 3.79 -1.24 -0.13
N ASN A 48 4.84 -0.50 -0.51
CA ASN A 48 5.05 0.87 -0.06
C ASN A 48 3.87 1.79 -0.44
N GLU A 49 3.74 2.87 0.33
CA GLU A 49 2.90 4.00 -0.09
C GLU A 49 3.37 4.54 -1.43
N ARG A 50 2.47 5.09 -2.20
CA ARG A 50 2.73 5.79 -3.44
C ARG A 50 3.82 6.83 -3.25
N HIS A 51 4.79 6.89 -4.15
CA HIS A 51 5.88 7.85 -4.09
C HIS A 51 5.43 9.21 -4.60
N TYR A 52 5.42 10.20 -3.74
CA TYR A 52 4.92 11.55 -4.07
C TYR A 52 5.94 12.43 -4.83
N GLY A 53 7.02 11.86 -5.33
CA GLY A 53 8.03 12.58 -6.11
C GLY A 53 8.58 13.80 -5.38
N ALA A 54 8.75 14.90 -6.10
CA ALA A 54 9.25 16.15 -5.56
C ALA A 54 8.34 16.78 -4.47
N LEU A 55 7.08 16.32 -4.36
CA LEU A 55 6.17 16.78 -3.29
C LEU A 55 6.41 16.09 -1.95
N GLN A 56 7.27 15.06 -1.90
CA GLN A 56 7.52 14.31 -0.69
C GLN A 56 8.19 15.17 0.38
N GLY A 57 7.63 15.18 1.58
CA GLY A 57 8.14 15.98 2.71
C GLY A 57 7.77 17.46 2.68
N LEU A 58 7.10 17.93 1.64
CA LEU A 58 6.65 19.33 1.55
C LEU A 58 5.32 19.53 2.26
N ASP A 59 5.15 20.70 2.86
CA ASP A 59 3.86 21.14 3.41
C ASP A 59 2.82 21.33 2.30
N LYS A 60 1.58 20.88 2.55
CA LYS A 60 0.50 20.91 1.57
C LYS A 60 0.10 22.32 1.20
N ALA A 61 0.03 23.23 2.18
CA ALA A 61 -0.42 24.60 1.98
C ALA A 61 0.66 25.41 1.23
N GLU A 62 1.94 25.21 1.56
CA GLU A 62 3.04 25.86 0.85
C GLU A 62 3.14 25.35 -0.62
N THR A 63 2.95 24.06 -0.82
CA THR A 63 2.92 23.48 -2.17
C THR A 63 1.76 24.04 -2.99
N ALA A 64 0.59 24.21 -2.39
CA ALA A 64 -0.59 24.77 -3.03
C ALA A 64 -0.39 26.26 -3.40
N LYS A 65 0.30 27.03 -2.55
CA LYS A 65 0.67 28.43 -2.88
C LYS A 65 1.59 28.52 -4.09
N LYS A 66 2.47 27.54 -4.28
CA LYS A 66 3.44 27.51 -5.38
C LYS A 66 2.87 26.98 -6.70
N HIS A 67 1.94 26.02 -6.64
CA HIS A 67 1.48 25.27 -7.83
C HIS A 67 -0.04 25.31 -8.05
N SER A 68 -0.79 26.09 -7.32
CA SER A 68 -2.26 26.11 -7.17
C SER A 68 -2.84 24.89 -6.43
N VAL A 69 -4.01 25.09 -5.84
CA VAL A 69 -4.77 24.05 -5.11
C VAL A 69 -5.21 22.92 -6.06
N GLU A 70 -5.69 23.31 -7.26
CA GLU A 70 -6.18 22.40 -8.29
C GLU A 70 -5.06 21.47 -8.78
N GLN A 71 -3.88 22.02 -9.06
CA GLN A 71 -2.75 21.23 -9.53
C GLN A 71 -2.27 20.26 -8.45
N VAL A 72 -2.20 20.69 -7.21
CA VAL A 72 -1.84 19.80 -6.08
C VAL A 72 -2.89 18.71 -5.87
N LYS A 73 -4.17 19.03 -6.05
CA LYS A 73 -5.27 18.04 -5.99
C LYS A 73 -5.11 16.99 -7.09
N ILE A 74 -4.84 17.41 -8.34
CA ILE A 74 -4.57 16.49 -9.46
C ILE A 74 -3.43 15.54 -9.11
N TRP A 75 -2.27 16.04 -8.73
CA TRP A 75 -1.12 15.20 -8.36
C TRP A 75 -1.38 14.25 -7.20
N ARG A 76 -2.27 14.61 -6.29
CA ARG A 76 -2.60 13.80 -5.11
C ARG A 76 -3.72 12.80 -5.34
N ARG A 77 -4.60 13.04 -6.28
CA ARG A 77 -5.84 12.27 -6.46
C ARG A 77 -5.96 11.58 -7.81
N SER A 78 -5.37 12.12 -8.88
CA SER A 78 -5.46 11.51 -10.21
C SER A 78 -4.97 10.06 -10.20
N TYR A 79 -5.67 9.24 -10.97
CA TYR A 79 -5.26 7.85 -11.21
C TYR A 79 -3.97 7.78 -12.05
N GLU A 80 -3.87 8.58 -13.11
CA GLU A 80 -2.79 8.51 -14.10
C GLU A 80 -1.70 9.57 -13.94
N THR A 81 -2.02 10.76 -13.41
CA THR A 81 -1.08 11.90 -13.38
C THR A 81 -0.20 11.85 -12.13
N PRO A 82 1.09 11.54 -12.26
CA PRO A 82 2.02 11.57 -11.14
C PRO A 82 2.40 13.03 -10.79
N PRO A 83 2.87 13.28 -9.57
CA PRO A 83 3.54 14.53 -9.24
C PRO A 83 4.87 14.66 -9.98
N PRO A 84 5.52 15.83 -9.97
CA PRO A 84 6.86 16.01 -10.55
C PRO A 84 7.83 14.97 -9.99
N ALA A 85 8.62 14.36 -10.87
CA ALA A 85 9.61 13.37 -10.48
C ALA A 85 10.76 14.01 -9.69
N LEU A 86 11.38 13.22 -8.79
CA LEU A 86 12.66 13.58 -8.20
C LEU A 86 13.77 13.52 -9.26
N SER A 87 14.73 14.42 -9.20
CA SER A 87 15.97 14.29 -9.94
C SER A 87 16.84 13.15 -9.35
N ASP A 88 17.75 12.63 -10.14
CA ASP A 88 18.67 11.57 -9.70
C ASP A 88 19.61 12.05 -8.57
N ASP A 89 19.88 13.34 -8.51
CA ASP A 89 20.74 13.96 -7.50
C ASP A 89 19.99 14.29 -6.19
N ASP A 90 18.67 14.23 -6.17
CA ASP A 90 17.87 14.54 -4.97
C ASP A 90 18.17 13.53 -3.83
N ASP A 91 18.45 14.02 -2.64
CA ASP A 91 18.77 13.17 -1.47
C ASP A 91 17.59 12.29 -1.02
N ARG A 92 16.38 12.66 -1.42
CA ARG A 92 15.16 11.88 -1.15
C ARG A 92 14.95 10.74 -2.16
N HIS A 93 15.81 10.65 -3.19
CA HIS A 93 15.67 9.61 -4.22
C HIS A 93 15.84 8.22 -3.58
N PRO A 94 14.89 7.25 -3.84
CA PRO A 94 14.94 5.94 -3.22
C PRO A 94 16.23 5.17 -3.44
N ALA A 95 16.92 5.35 -4.56
CA ALA A 95 18.20 4.69 -4.84
C ALA A 95 19.31 5.06 -3.85
N LYS A 96 19.18 6.19 -3.12
CA LYS A 96 20.11 6.60 -2.06
C LYS A 96 19.79 6.00 -0.69
N ASP A 97 18.67 5.29 -0.56
CA ASP A 97 18.22 4.71 0.70
C ASP A 97 18.64 3.23 0.77
N ARG A 98 19.41 2.88 1.81
CA ARG A 98 19.91 1.52 2.07
C ARG A 98 18.83 0.44 2.11
N ARG A 99 17.58 0.79 2.37
CA ARG A 99 16.44 -0.15 2.35
C ARG A 99 16.21 -0.76 0.97
N TYR A 100 16.64 -0.07 -0.08
CA TYR A 100 16.46 -0.46 -1.48
C TYR A 100 17.77 -0.87 -2.17
N ALA A 101 18.85 -1.05 -1.41
CA ALA A 101 20.18 -1.31 -1.96
C ALA A 101 20.27 -2.56 -2.87
N GLN A 102 19.31 -3.49 -2.75
CA GLN A 102 19.26 -4.71 -3.56
C GLN A 102 18.29 -4.61 -4.74
N ILE A 103 17.68 -3.44 -4.94
CA ILE A 103 16.72 -3.20 -6.01
C ILE A 103 17.41 -2.37 -7.08
N SER A 104 17.20 -2.77 -8.34
CA SER A 104 17.70 -1.96 -9.47
C SER A 104 17.17 -0.53 -9.37
N ALA A 105 18.06 0.46 -9.57
CA ALA A 105 17.67 1.87 -9.52
C ALA A 105 16.57 2.20 -10.56
N GLY A 106 16.53 1.48 -11.69
CA GLY A 106 15.50 1.63 -12.71
C GLY A 106 14.11 1.14 -12.28
N ASP A 107 14.03 0.26 -11.27
CA ASP A 107 12.76 -0.24 -10.75
C ASP A 107 12.21 0.64 -9.62
N LEU A 108 13.02 1.55 -9.10
CA LEU A 108 12.62 2.42 -8.00
C LEU A 108 11.90 3.67 -8.50
N PRO A 109 10.71 4.00 -7.96
CA PRO A 109 9.92 5.12 -8.46
C PRO A 109 10.54 6.48 -8.09
N LYS A 110 10.63 7.38 -9.06
CA LYS A 110 10.94 8.81 -8.84
C LYS A 110 9.70 9.63 -8.52
N ALA A 111 8.53 9.18 -8.98
CA ALA A 111 7.20 9.68 -8.66
C ALA A 111 6.16 8.65 -9.11
N GLU A 112 5.03 8.60 -8.43
CA GLU A 112 3.94 7.68 -8.76
C GLU A 112 2.57 8.37 -8.76
N ALA A 113 1.76 8.05 -9.77
CA ALA A 113 0.31 8.09 -9.67
C ALA A 113 -0.22 6.78 -9.06
N LEU A 114 -1.51 6.67 -8.83
CA LEU A 114 -2.10 5.42 -8.31
C LEU A 114 -1.89 4.26 -9.29
N LYS A 115 -1.99 4.50 -10.59
CA LYS A 115 -1.70 3.53 -11.65
C LYS A 115 -0.34 2.84 -11.47
N HIS A 116 0.72 3.61 -11.24
CA HIS A 116 2.07 3.04 -11.01
C HIS A 116 2.12 2.17 -9.74
N THR A 117 1.34 2.54 -8.73
CA THR A 117 1.21 1.71 -7.51
C THR A 117 0.49 0.39 -7.83
N VAL A 118 -0.54 0.42 -8.67
CA VAL A 118 -1.21 -0.79 -9.21
C VAL A 118 -0.21 -1.64 -9.98
N ASP A 119 0.53 -1.04 -10.92
CA ASP A 119 1.47 -1.73 -11.82
C ASP A 119 2.57 -2.49 -11.06
N ARG A 120 3.02 -1.99 -9.90
CA ARG A 120 4.02 -2.71 -9.08
C ARG A 120 3.42 -3.65 -8.05
N PHE A 121 2.22 -3.37 -7.54
CA PHE A 121 1.62 -4.18 -6.49
C PHE A 121 0.94 -5.44 -7.04
N ILE A 122 0.18 -5.33 -8.13
CA ILE A 122 -0.61 -6.47 -8.63
C ILE A 122 0.26 -7.65 -9.11
N PRO A 123 1.41 -7.45 -9.78
CA PRO A 123 2.34 -8.54 -10.03
C PRO A 123 2.86 -9.21 -8.74
N PHE A 124 3.16 -8.43 -7.70
CA PHE A 124 3.56 -8.96 -6.39
C PHE A 124 2.42 -9.73 -5.72
N TRP A 125 1.20 -9.19 -5.73
CA TRP A 125 0.01 -9.87 -5.26
C TRP A 125 -0.13 -11.24 -5.93
N SER A 126 -0.09 -11.27 -7.26
CA SER A 126 -0.30 -12.49 -8.04
C SER A 126 0.80 -13.54 -7.83
N LYS A 127 2.05 -13.09 -7.69
CA LYS A 127 3.21 -13.99 -7.59
C LYS A 127 3.47 -14.50 -6.17
N GLU A 128 3.28 -13.65 -5.16
CA GLU A 128 3.70 -13.95 -3.78
C GLU A 128 2.49 -14.18 -2.84
N ILE A 129 1.46 -13.36 -2.93
CA ILE A 129 0.35 -13.40 -1.96
C ILE A 129 -0.70 -14.43 -2.37
N VAL A 130 -1.06 -14.47 -3.64
CA VAL A 130 -2.05 -15.43 -4.19
C VAL A 130 -1.69 -16.88 -3.90
N PRO A 131 -0.45 -17.37 -4.12
CA PRO A 131 -0.11 -18.75 -3.80
C PRO A 131 -0.25 -19.07 -2.31
N THR A 132 0.02 -18.12 -1.44
CA THR A 132 -0.12 -18.25 0.01
C THR A 132 -1.59 -18.44 0.40
N ILE A 133 -2.49 -17.61 -0.17
CA ILE A 133 -3.94 -17.72 0.06
C ILE A 133 -4.47 -19.06 -0.49
N LYS A 134 -4.05 -19.45 -1.71
CA LYS A 134 -4.43 -20.74 -2.33
C LYS A 134 -3.95 -21.95 -1.54
N ALA A 135 -2.88 -21.82 -0.77
CA ALA A 135 -2.42 -22.83 0.17
C ALA A 135 -3.26 -22.89 1.48
N GLY A 136 -4.38 -22.16 1.53
CA GLY A 136 -5.29 -22.14 2.69
C GLY A 136 -4.83 -21.26 3.85
N LYS A 137 -3.85 -20.38 3.64
CA LYS A 137 -3.33 -19.49 4.70
C LYS A 137 -4.19 -18.25 4.88
N ARG A 138 -4.42 -17.87 6.12
CA ARG A 138 -5.06 -16.60 6.49
C ARG A 138 -3.99 -15.51 6.48
N VAL A 139 -4.13 -14.55 5.59
CA VAL A 139 -3.13 -13.53 5.29
C VAL A 139 -3.54 -12.19 5.87
N LEU A 140 -2.62 -11.54 6.59
CA LEU A 140 -2.75 -10.14 7.01
C LEU A 140 -1.86 -9.26 6.12
N ILE A 141 -2.43 -8.23 5.53
CA ILE A 141 -1.68 -7.19 4.78
C ILE A 141 -1.74 -5.87 5.53
N CYS A 142 -0.62 -5.43 6.06
CA CYS A 142 -0.50 -4.13 6.72
C CYS A 142 0.33 -3.20 5.83
N ALA A 143 -0.35 -2.29 5.12
CA ALA A 143 0.27 -1.43 4.12
C ALA A 143 -0.21 0.03 4.22
N HIS A 144 -0.52 0.69 3.11
CA HIS A 144 -0.80 2.11 3.05
C HIS A 144 -2.05 2.39 2.22
N GLY A 145 -2.62 3.59 2.38
CA GLY A 145 -3.86 3.96 1.70
C GLY A 145 -3.81 3.71 0.19
N ASN A 146 -2.76 4.15 -0.51
CA ASN A 146 -2.70 3.95 -1.97
C ASN A 146 -2.36 2.53 -2.38
N SER A 147 -1.50 1.81 -1.64
CA SER A 147 -1.24 0.39 -1.96
C SER A 147 -2.46 -0.48 -1.69
N LEU A 148 -3.21 -0.25 -0.61
CA LEU A 148 -4.47 -0.96 -0.36
C LEU A 148 -5.55 -0.60 -1.37
N ARG A 149 -5.64 0.68 -1.82
CA ARG A 149 -6.55 1.08 -2.91
C ARG A 149 -6.22 0.37 -4.22
N ALA A 150 -4.94 0.15 -4.52
CA ALA A 150 -4.53 -0.64 -5.68
C ALA A 150 -5.07 -2.07 -5.62
N LEU A 151 -5.05 -2.70 -4.43
CA LEU A 151 -5.60 -4.04 -4.22
C LEU A 151 -7.13 -4.05 -4.31
N VAL A 152 -7.81 -3.09 -3.65
CA VAL A 152 -9.28 -2.94 -3.74
C VAL A 152 -9.73 -2.76 -5.18
N LYS A 153 -9.05 -1.88 -5.94
CA LYS A 153 -9.34 -1.69 -7.36
C LYS A 153 -9.28 -2.99 -8.14
N HIS A 154 -8.30 -3.82 -7.86
CA HIS A 154 -8.13 -5.12 -8.51
C HIS A 154 -9.20 -6.14 -8.09
N LEU A 155 -9.49 -6.26 -6.80
CA LEU A 155 -10.42 -7.26 -6.28
C LEU A 155 -11.88 -6.93 -6.60
N ASP A 156 -12.26 -5.66 -6.49
CA ASP A 156 -13.65 -5.20 -6.70
C ASP A 156 -13.90 -4.66 -8.12
N GLN A 157 -12.88 -4.69 -9.01
CA GLN A 157 -12.95 -4.19 -10.38
C GLN A 157 -13.42 -2.73 -10.48
N VAL A 158 -12.99 -1.90 -9.50
CA VAL A 158 -13.35 -0.48 -9.42
C VAL A 158 -12.76 0.29 -10.60
N SER A 159 -13.54 1.17 -11.22
CA SER A 159 -13.09 2.00 -12.35
C SER A 159 -11.98 3.00 -11.95
N ASP A 160 -11.33 3.60 -12.95
CA ASP A 160 -10.28 4.62 -12.72
C ASP A 160 -10.84 5.89 -12.10
N GLU A 161 -12.07 6.23 -12.44
CA GLU A 161 -12.80 7.39 -11.89
C GLU A 161 -13.22 7.14 -10.43
N GLU A 162 -13.83 5.99 -10.17
CA GLU A 162 -14.36 5.66 -8.84
C GLU A 162 -13.25 5.48 -7.80
N ILE A 163 -12.11 4.88 -8.19
CA ILE A 163 -11.01 4.63 -7.25
C ILE A 163 -10.42 5.92 -6.69
N VAL A 164 -10.55 7.05 -7.39
CA VAL A 164 -10.05 8.35 -6.94
C VAL A 164 -10.76 8.81 -5.66
N GLU A 165 -12.04 8.52 -5.54
CA GLU A 165 -12.87 8.91 -4.39
C GLU A 165 -12.84 7.89 -3.24
N LEU A 166 -12.38 6.66 -3.50
CA LEU A 166 -12.33 5.64 -2.46
C LEU A 166 -11.40 6.06 -1.32
N ASN A 167 -11.90 5.99 -0.10
CA ASN A 167 -11.12 6.23 1.11
C ASN A 167 -11.09 4.98 1.98
N ILE A 168 -9.89 4.56 2.40
CA ILE A 168 -9.71 3.45 3.34
C ILE A 168 -9.44 4.03 4.72
N PRO A 169 -10.30 3.79 5.72
CA PRO A 169 -10.12 4.31 7.06
C PRO A 169 -8.83 3.79 7.69
N THR A 170 -8.10 4.67 8.37
CA THR A 170 -6.87 4.27 9.08
C THR A 170 -7.21 3.53 10.37
N GLY A 171 -6.58 2.39 10.59
CA GLY A 171 -6.71 1.63 11.84
C GLY A 171 -7.94 0.74 11.92
N ILE A 172 -8.81 0.75 10.91
CA ILE A 172 -9.96 -0.15 10.80
C ILE A 172 -9.62 -1.23 9.77
N PRO A 173 -9.71 -2.53 10.13
CA PRO A 173 -9.46 -3.61 9.19
C PRO A 173 -10.51 -3.64 8.07
N LEU A 174 -10.05 -3.89 6.85
CA LEU A 174 -10.89 -4.26 5.72
C LEU A 174 -10.72 -5.75 5.46
N VAL A 175 -11.79 -6.50 5.60
CA VAL A 175 -11.81 -7.95 5.43
C VAL A 175 -12.31 -8.30 4.03
N TYR A 176 -11.65 -9.23 3.37
CA TYR A 176 -12.08 -9.85 2.12
C TYR A 176 -12.30 -11.34 2.31
N GLU A 177 -13.47 -11.81 1.92
CA GLU A 177 -13.74 -13.22 1.70
C GLU A 177 -13.65 -13.49 0.20
N LEU A 178 -12.78 -14.43 -0.18
CA LEU A 178 -12.46 -14.73 -1.57
C LEU A 178 -12.93 -16.14 -1.94
N ASP A 179 -13.40 -16.34 -3.17
CA ASP A 179 -13.70 -17.67 -3.70
C ASP A 179 -12.40 -18.42 -4.11
N GLU A 180 -12.55 -19.63 -4.62
CA GLU A 180 -11.43 -20.47 -5.11
C GLU A 180 -10.65 -19.84 -6.26
N ASN A 181 -11.29 -18.92 -7.01
CA ASN A 181 -10.69 -18.15 -8.10
C ASN A 181 -10.14 -16.79 -7.63
N LEU A 182 -10.19 -16.52 -6.32
CA LEU A 182 -9.77 -15.26 -5.67
C LEU A 182 -10.63 -14.04 -6.07
N LYS A 183 -11.87 -14.27 -6.51
CA LYS A 183 -12.84 -13.20 -6.64
C LYS A 183 -13.40 -12.85 -5.26
N ALA A 184 -13.60 -11.56 -5.03
CA ALA A 184 -14.25 -11.09 -3.83
C ALA A 184 -15.71 -11.58 -3.78
N ILE A 185 -16.03 -12.41 -2.78
CA ILE A 185 -17.39 -12.79 -2.43
C ILE A 185 -18.04 -11.68 -1.62
N LYS A 186 -17.27 -11.13 -0.68
CA LYS A 186 -17.70 -10.13 0.27
C LYS A 186 -16.51 -9.33 0.77
N ASN A 187 -16.71 -8.05 1.03
CA ASN A 187 -15.80 -7.24 1.82
C ASN A 187 -16.57 -6.41 2.86
N TYR A 188 -15.91 -6.09 3.97
CA TYR A 188 -16.50 -5.29 5.06
C TYR A 188 -15.41 -4.72 5.98
N TYR A 189 -15.79 -3.67 6.72
CA TYR A 189 -14.98 -3.06 7.77
C TYR A 189 -15.42 -3.52 9.15
#